data_6411e35563e5ef98a8dd4db73a99ba93
#
_entry.id   6411e35563e5ef98a8dd4db73a99ba93
#
_cell.length_a   1.000
_cell.length_b   1.000
_cell.length_c   1.000
_cell.angle_alpha   90.00
_cell.angle_beta   90.00
_cell.angle_gamma   90.00
#
_symmetry.space_group_name_H-M   'P 1'
#
loop_
_entity.id
_entity.type
_entity.pdbx_description
1 polymer ?
#
loop_
_entity_poly.entity_id
_entity_poly.type
_entity_poly.pdbx_seq_one_letter_code
_entity_poly.pdbx_strand_id
1 'polypeptide(L)'
;MTPIPPDVFTFGCAWLASAATLAVHVADEAAHDFLSWYNPQALRIRARLGGVPFPPTFTFWPWLGGLSAGVVALALLTPLAFAGVPSLVDVAYALAVVHVVNGVLHLSGGIISRRAVPGIWSAPLLIASGVWLGYAAWQVR
;
A
#
# COMPACT_ATOMS: atom_id res chain seq x y z
N MET A 1 10.41 33.51 -3.07
CA MET A 1 10.16 32.08 -3.09
C MET A 1 10.00 31.66 -4.55
N THR A 2 10.80 30.75 -5.06
CA THR A 2 10.60 30.17 -6.39
C THR A 2 9.38 29.27 -6.36
N PRO A 3 8.48 29.31 -7.37
CA PRO A 3 7.34 28.42 -7.44
C PRO A 3 7.79 26.96 -7.55
N ILE A 4 7.06 26.04 -6.91
CA ILE A 4 7.31 24.60 -7.03
C ILE A 4 7.02 24.18 -8.49
N PRO A 5 7.94 23.46 -9.17
CA PRO A 5 7.67 22.93 -10.50
C PRO A 5 6.40 22.07 -10.53
N PRO A 6 5.58 22.12 -11.62
CA PRO A 6 4.29 21.42 -11.69
C PRO A 6 4.41 19.90 -11.52
N ASP A 7 5.47 19.29 -12.02
CA ASP A 7 5.79 17.87 -11.89
C ASP A 7 6.10 17.48 -10.44
N VAL A 8 6.91 18.30 -9.74
CA VAL A 8 7.21 18.11 -8.31
C VAL A 8 5.95 18.29 -7.46
N PHE A 9 5.10 19.28 -7.79
CA PHE A 9 3.83 19.44 -7.10
C PHE A 9 2.91 18.24 -7.30
N THR A 10 2.80 17.73 -8.53
CA THR A 10 2.03 16.53 -8.87
C THR A 10 2.55 15.31 -8.11
N PHE A 11 3.86 15.14 -8.01
CA PHE A 11 4.48 14.07 -7.24
C PHE A 11 4.13 14.15 -5.75
N GLY A 12 4.21 15.33 -5.13
CA GLY A 12 3.80 15.55 -3.74
C GLY A 12 2.32 15.21 -3.50
N CYS A 13 1.43 15.60 -4.43
CA CYS A 13 0.01 15.25 -4.37
C CYS A 13 -0.23 13.73 -4.49
N ALA A 14 0.45 13.06 -5.41
CA ALA A 14 0.34 11.61 -5.59
C ALA A 14 0.88 10.84 -4.38
N TRP A 15 1.97 11.32 -3.77
CA TRP A 15 2.52 10.78 -2.53
C TRP A 15 1.51 10.88 -1.38
N LEU A 16 0.93 12.06 -1.17
CA LEU A 16 -0.07 12.27 -0.12
C LEU A 16 -1.32 11.41 -0.34
N ALA A 17 -1.81 11.34 -1.59
CA ALA A 17 -2.93 10.47 -1.94
C ALA A 17 -2.61 8.99 -1.68
N SER A 18 -1.38 8.55 -1.95
CA SER A 18 -0.92 7.20 -1.67
C SER A 18 -0.91 6.89 -0.17
N ALA A 19 -0.42 7.81 0.67
CA ALA A 19 -0.46 7.67 2.12
C ALA A 19 -1.92 7.62 2.65
N ALA A 20 -2.79 8.48 2.14
CA ALA A 20 -4.19 8.53 2.54
C ALA A 20 -4.95 7.25 2.12
N THR A 21 -4.75 6.76 0.89
CA THR A 21 -5.39 5.51 0.44
C THR A 21 -4.87 4.30 1.20
N LEU A 22 -3.60 4.26 1.58
CA LEU A 22 -3.08 3.20 2.44
C LEU A 22 -3.76 3.23 3.83
N ALA A 23 -3.96 4.42 4.42
CA ALA A 23 -4.67 4.55 5.68
C ALA A 23 -6.11 4.02 5.59
N VAL A 24 -6.83 4.36 4.52
CA VAL A 24 -8.19 3.84 4.26
C VAL A 24 -8.15 2.31 4.08
N HIS A 25 -7.15 1.79 3.37
CA HIS A 25 -7.01 0.35 3.13
C HIS A 25 -6.74 -0.42 4.42
N VAL A 26 -5.83 0.06 5.26
CA VAL A 26 -5.56 -0.53 6.59
C VAL A 26 -6.81 -0.51 7.47
N ALA A 27 -7.59 0.57 7.44
CA ALA A 27 -8.86 0.66 8.17
C ALA A 27 -9.91 -0.33 7.63
N ASP A 28 -10.02 -0.50 6.31
CA ASP A 28 -10.91 -1.48 5.67
C ASP A 28 -10.53 -2.91 6.07
N GLU A 29 -9.23 -3.25 6.02
CA GLU A 29 -8.73 -4.56 6.45
C GLU A 29 -8.99 -4.81 7.94
N ALA A 30 -8.74 -3.82 8.81
CA ALA A 30 -8.94 -3.94 10.24
C ALA A 30 -10.43 -4.08 10.61
N ALA A 31 -11.32 -3.37 9.92
CA ALA A 31 -12.75 -3.43 10.13
C ALA A 31 -13.38 -4.77 9.70
N HIS A 32 -12.76 -5.48 8.76
CA HIS A 32 -13.29 -6.70 8.17
C HIS A 32 -12.48 -7.97 8.54
N ASP A 33 -11.73 -7.94 9.64
CA ASP A 33 -10.99 -9.10 10.20
C ASP A 33 -10.04 -9.76 9.18
N PHE A 34 -9.15 -8.95 8.59
CA PHE A 34 -8.18 -9.40 7.58
C PHE A 34 -7.36 -10.60 8.03
N LEU A 35 -6.94 -10.66 9.30
CA LEU A 35 -6.05 -11.71 9.77
C LEU A 35 -6.71 -13.09 9.81
N SER A 36 -8.02 -13.16 10.09
CA SER A 36 -8.78 -14.42 10.02
C SER A 36 -8.90 -14.95 8.58
N TRP A 37 -8.83 -14.05 7.58
CA TRP A 37 -8.76 -14.44 6.17
C TRP A 37 -7.32 -14.76 5.73
N TYR A 38 -6.35 -13.92 6.09
CA TYR A 38 -4.96 -13.99 5.60
C TYR A 38 -4.15 -15.13 6.24
N ASN A 39 -4.15 -15.26 7.58
CA ASN A 39 -3.28 -16.22 8.28
C ASN A 39 -3.49 -17.68 7.84
N PRO A 40 -4.71 -18.18 7.60
CA PRO A 40 -4.90 -19.54 7.06
C PRO A 40 -4.30 -19.70 5.65
N GLN A 41 -4.34 -18.67 4.82
CA GLN A 41 -3.73 -18.70 3.48
C GLN A 41 -2.19 -18.76 3.59
N ALA A 42 -1.60 -17.94 4.44
CA ALA A 42 -0.16 -17.95 4.71
C ALA A 42 0.31 -19.33 5.17
N LEU A 43 -0.40 -19.97 6.08
CA LEU A 43 -0.09 -21.32 6.56
C LEU A 43 -0.20 -22.39 5.45
N ARG A 44 -1.21 -22.30 4.58
CA ARG A 44 -1.35 -23.20 3.42
C ARG A 44 -0.20 -23.06 2.43
N ILE A 45 0.22 -21.81 2.16
CA ILE A 45 1.37 -21.54 1.27
C ILE A 45 2.64 -22.12 1.87
N ARG A 46 2.90 -21.89 3.17
CA ARG A 46 4.05 -22.48 3.87
C ARG A 46 4.09 -24.01 3.79
N ALA A 47 2.95 -24.65 4.00
CA ALA A 47 2.87 -26.12 3.91
C ALA A 47 3.23 -26.62 2.50
N ARG A 48 2.84 -25.89 1.45
CA ARG A 48 3.19 -26.22 0.05
C ARG A 48 4.67 -25.96 -0.28
N LEU A 49 5.30 -24.98 0.40
CA LEU A 49 6.71 -24.63 0.22
C LEU A 49 7.66 -25.43 1.14
N GLY A 50 7.21 -26.57 1.68
CA GLY A 50 8.07 -27.42 2.53
C GLY A 50 8.35 -26.84 3.92
N GLY A 51 7.48 -25.97 4.43
CA GLY A 51 7.60 -25.42 5.79
C GLY A 51 8.46 -24.15 5.90
N VAL A 52 8.88 -23.56 4.79
CA VAL A 52 9.57 -22.25 4.79
C VAL A 52 8.72 -21.21 5.52
N PRO A 53 9.28 -20.40 6.47
CA PRO A 53 8.52 -19.47 7.32
C PRO A 53 8.08 -18.18 6.56
N PHE A 54 7.70 -18.32 5.30
CA PHE A 54 7.22 -17.24 4.44
C PHE A 54 6.01 -17.73 3.63
N PRO A 55 4.96 -16.93 3.47
CA PRO A 55 4.72 -15.58 4.06
C PRO A 55 4.49 -15.63 5.59
N PRO A 56 4.77 -14.53 6.32
CA PRO A 56 4.60 -14.48 7.77
C PRO A 56 3.13 -14.51 8.17
N THR A 57 2.84 -14.99 9.39
CA THR A 57 1.54 -14.79 10.06
C THR A 57 1.65 -13.69 11.08
N PHE A 58 0.55 -13.02 11.38
CA PHE A 58 0.53 -11.88 12.29
C PHE A 58 -0.51 -12.05 13.39
N THR A 59 -0.28 -11.37 14.51
CA THR A 59 -1.30 -11.03 15.51
C THR A 59 -1.78 -9.60 15.28
N PHE A 60 -2.99 -9.28 15.76
CA PHE A 60 -3.68 -8.04 15.40
C PHE A 60 -2.88 -6.76 15.71
N TRP A 61 -2.41 -6.60 16.95
CA TRP A 61 -1.75 -5.36 17.35
C TRP A 61 -0.39 -5.10 16.68
N PRO A 62 0.52 -6.08 16.55
CA PRO A 62 1.75 -5.90 15.78
C PRO A 62 1.50 -5.62 14.30
N TRP A 63 0.50 -6.27 13.69
CA TRP A 63 0.12 -6.02 12.30
C TRP A 63 -0.43 -4.61 12.11
N LEU A 64 -1.44 -4.23 12.89
CA LEU A 64 -2.06 -2.89 12.79
C LEU A 64 -1.06 -1.79 13.15
N GLY A 65 -0.28 -1.98 14.22
CA GLY A 65 0.74 -1.02 14.66
C GLY A 65 1.83 -0.81 13.61
N GLY A 66 2.31 -1.88 12.98
CA GLY A 66 3.30 -1.81 11.91
C GLY A 66 2.79 -1.05 10.68
N LEU A 67 1.57 -1.37 10.22
CA LEU A 67 0.97 -0.67 9.07
C LEU A 67 0.65 0.79 9.40
N SER A 68 0.11 1.07 10.59
CA SER A 68 -0.16 2.45 11.04
C SER A 68 1.13 3.28 11.14
N ALA A 69 2.22 2.69 11.64
CA ALA A 69 3.53 3.36 11.67
C ALA A 69 4.02 3.66 10.24
N GLY A 70 3.81 2.75 9.28
CA GLY A 70 4.09 2.98 7.87
C GLY A 70 3.30 4.15 7.30
N VAL A 71 1.99 4.21 7.55
CA VAL A 71 1.13 5.34 7.13
C VAL A 71 1.63 6.67 7.72
N VAL A 72 1.94 6.70 9.00
CA VAL A 72 2.47 7.89 9.67
C VAL A 72 3.81 8.32 9.06
N ALA A 73 4.71 7.37 8.82
CA ALA A 73 6.00 7.66 8.18
C ALA A 73 5.81 8.28 6.79
N LEU A 74 4.91 7.75 5.96
CA LEU A 74 4.59 8.32 4.65
C LEU A 74 4.01 9.73 4.76
N ALA A 75 3.11 9.97 5.71
CA ALA A 75 2.55 11.28 5.97
C ALA A 75 3.63 12.29 6.39
N LEU A 76 4.54 11.90 7.27
CA LEU A 76 5.66 12.73 7.72
C LEU A 76 6.67 13.04 6.61
N LEU A 77 6.82 12.16 5.61
CA LEU A 77 7.68 12.36 4.45
C LEU A 77 7.05 13.23 3.35
N THR A 78 5.76 13.53 3.44
CA THR A 78 5.03 14.33 2.43
C THR A 78 5.69 15.69 2.13
N PRO A 79 6.19 16.49 3.10
CA PRO A 79 6.88 17.73 2.78
C PRO A 79 8.14 17.53 1.91
N LEU A 80 8.84 16.42 2.09
CA LEU A 80 10.02 16.08 1.28
C LEU A 80 9.64 15.67 -0.15
N ALA A 81 8.48 15.04 -0.32
CA ALA A 81 7.94 14.75 -1.66
C ALA A 81 7.59 16.05 -2.41
N PHE A 82 6.97 17.03 -1.74
CA PHE A 82 6.74 18.36 -2.30
C PHE A 82 8.02 19.19 -2.53
N ALA A 83 9.11 18.82 -1.88
CA ALA A 83 10.44 19.40 -2.13
C ALA A 83 11.20 18.69 -3.27
N GLY A 84 10.65 17.63 -3.84
CA GLY A 84 11.28 16.89 -4.94
C GLY A 84 12.55 16.14 -4.55
N VAL A 85 12.63 15.63 -3.31
CA VAL A 85 13.82 14.93 -2.81
C VAL A 85 14.04 13.63 -3.61
N PRO A 86 15.18 13.48 -4.33
CA PRO A 86 15.37 12.38 -5.30
C PRO A 86 15.25 10.98 -4.70
N SER A 87 15.70 10.76 -3.46
CA SER A 87 15.59 9.45 -2.80
C SER A 87 14.15 8.96 -2.60
N LEU A 88 13.17 9.88 -2.57
CA LEU A 88 11.76 9.51 -2.47
C LEU A 88 11.19 8.98 -3.80
N VAL A 89 11.83 9.24 -4.93
CA VAL A 89 11.42 8.70 -6.23
C VAL A 89 11.55 7.17 -6.24
N ASP A 90 12.65 6.64 -5.73
CA ASP A 90 12.85 5.18 -5.65
C ASP A 90 11.88 4.53 -4.66
N VAL A 91 11.64 5.19 -3.51
CA VAL A 91 10.63 4.76 -2.53
C VAL A 91 9.22 4.78 -3.16
N ALA A 92 8.91 5.80 -3.97
CA ALA A 92 7.62 5.91 -4.65
C ALA A 92 7.39 4.77 -5.65
N TYR A 93 8.41 4.35 -6.40
CA TYR A 93 8.29 3.18 -7.28
C TYR A 93 8.01 1.90 -6.50
N ALA A 94 8.74 1.67 -5.40
CA ALA A 94 8.51 0.51 -4.55
C ALA A 94 7.08 0.51 -3.97
N LEU A 95 6.63 1.65 -3.45
CA LEU A 95 5.27 1.85 -2.95
C LEU A 95 4.20 1.66 -4.02
N ALA A 96 4.41 2.21 -5.22
CA ALA A 96 3.50 2.06 -6.35
C ALA A 96 3.28 0.57 -6.69
N VAL A 97 4.37 -0.21 -6.76
CA VAL A 97 4.30 -1.65 -7.00
C VAL A 97 3.55 -2.36 -5.86
N VAL A 98 3.88 -2.05 -4.59
CA VAL A 98 3.22 -2.67 -3.42
C VAL A 98 1.72 -2.37 -3.43
N HIS A 99 1.31 -1.12 -3.69
CA HIS A 99 -0.11 -0.74 -3.73
C HIS A 99 -0.87 -1.46 -4.84
N VAL A 100 -0.31 -1.49 -6.06
CA VAL A 100 -0.95 -2.17 -7.19
C VAL A 100 -1.05 -3.67 -6.93
N VAL A 101 0.04 -4.31 -6.51
CA VAL A 101 0.05 -5.76 -6.24
C VAL A 101 -0.92 -6.10 -5.12
N ASN A 102 -0.91 -5.35 -4.01
CA ASN A 102 -1.81 -5.59 -2.89
C ASN A 102 -3.28 -5.44 -3.31
N GLY A 103 -3.64 -4.35 -3.99
CA GLY A 103 -5.00 -4.15 -4.49
C GLY A 103 -5.45 -5.26 -5.45
N VAL A 104 -4.58 -5.69 -6.38
CA VAL A 104 -4.86 -6.82 -7.28
C VAL A 104 -5.09 -8.12 -6.51
N LEU A 105 -4.31 -8.39 -5.45
CA LEU A 105 -4.48 -9.59 -4.63
C LEU A 105 -5.84 -9.60 -3.91
N HIS A 106 -6.31 -8.46 -3.37
CA HIS A 106 -7.64 -8.37 -2.75
C HIS A 106 -8.77 -8.58 -3.77
N LEU A 107 -8.70 -7.94 -4.94
CA LEU A 107 -9.69 -8.12 -6.00
C LEU A 107 -9.71 -9.58 -6.50
N SER A 108 -8.53 -10.15 -6.75
CA SER A 108 -8.41 -11.55 -7.17
C SER A 108 -8.93 -12.51 -6.11
N GLY A 109 -8.62 -12.25 -4.84
CA GLY A 109 -9.14 -13.02 -3.70
C GLY A 109 -10.67 -13.02 -3.64
N GLY A 110 -11.28 -11.86 -3.85
CA GLY A 110 -12.74 -11.70 -3.92
C GLY A 110 -13.36 -12.49 -5.08
N ILE A 111 -12.78 -12.37 -6.27
CA ILE A 111 -13.24 -13.09 -7.48
C ILE A 111 -13.15 -14.60 -7.27
N ILE A 112 -12.00 -15.10 -6.83
CA ILE A 112 -11.75 -16.54 -6.65
C ILE A 112 -12.65 -17.12 -5.55
N SER A 113 -12.80 -16.40 -4.43
CA SER A 113 -13.64 -16.87 -3.32
C SER A 113 -15.14 -16.64 -3.52
N ARG A 114 -15.53 -15.89 -4.55
CA ARG A 114 -16.90 -15.44 -4.85
C ARG A 114 -17.56 -14.73 -3.65
N ARG A 115 -16.81 -14.01 -2.86
CA ARG A 115 -17.27 -13.25 -1.69
C ARG A 115 -16.41 -12.02 -1.47
N ALA A 116 -16.94 -11.02 -0.78
CA ALA A 116 -16.12 -9.90 -0.33
C ALA A 116 -15.05 -10.41 0.65
N VAL A 117 -13.80 -10.08 0.36
CA VAL A 117 -12.66 -10.31 1.26
C VAL A 117 -12.28 -9.00 1.92
N PRO A 118 -11.67 -9.01 3.12
CA PRO A 118 -11.18 -7.78 3.76
C PRO A 118 -10.27 -6.99 2.82
N GLY A 119 -10.38 -5.66 2.82
CA GLY A 119 -9.61 -4.79 1.92
C GLY A 119 -10.14 -4.67 0.48
N ILE A 120 -11.18 -5.42 0.09
CA ILE A 120 -11.70 -5.41 -1.30
C ILE A 120 -12.31 -4.05 -1.68
N TRP A 121 -12.92 -3.34 -0.74
CA TRP A 121 -13.59 -2.07 -1.00
C TRP A 121 -12.63 -0.93 -1.27
N SER A 122 -11.49 -0.95 -0.60
CA SER A 122 -10.42 0.04 -0.77
C SER A 122 -9.39 -0.35 -1.85
N ALA A 123 -9.38 -1.60 -2.30
CA ALA A 123 -8.44 -2.10 -3.30
C ALA A 123 -8.40 -1.28 -4.61
N PRO A 124 -9.53 -0.84 -5.20
CA PRO A 124 -9.49 0.00 -6.40
C PRO A 124 -8.80 1.35 -6.17
N LEU A 125 -9.00 1.96 -4.99
CA LEU A 125 -8.33 3.20 -4.62
C LEU A 125 -6.83 3.00 -4.46
N LEU A 126 -6.44 1.89 -3.85
CA LEU A 126 -5.03 1.54 -3.67
C LEU A 126 -4.33 1.35 -5.02
N ILE A 127 -4.96 0.65 -5.96
CA ILE A 127 -4.44 0.48 -7.33
C ILE A 127 -4.31 1.85 -8.02
N ALA A 128 -5.37 2.67 -7.99
CA ALA A 128 -5.38 3.96 -8.67
C ALA A 128 -4.29 4.89 -8.12
N SER A 129 -4.14 4.97 -6.79
CA SER A 129 -3.10 5.78 -6.15
C SER A 129 -1.69 5.26 -6.44
N GLY A 130 -1.51 3.94 -6.47
CA GLY A 130 -0.23 3.33 -6.83
C GLY A 130 0.18 3.64 -8.28
N VAL A 131 -0.74 3.50 -9.23
CA VAL A 131 -0.49 3.87 -10.64
C VAL A 131 -0.17 5.35 -10.77
N TRP A 132 -0.94 6.22 -10.11
CA TRP A 132 -0.67 7.67 -10.15
C TRP A 132 0.67 8.01 -9.52
N LEU A 133 1.02 7.42 -8.38
CA LEU A 133 2.32 7.63 -7.72
C LEU A 133 3.49 7.21 -8.63
N GLY A 134 3.41 6.03 -9.25
CA GLY A 134 4.44 5.56 -10.18
C GLY A 134 4.60 6.46 -11.40
N TYR A 135 3.49 6.94 -11.97
CA TYR A 135 3.51 7.89 -13.08
C TYR A 135 4.11 9.24 -12.66
N ALA A 136 3.69 9.79 -11.52
CA ALA A 136 4.22 11.06 -11.03
C ALA A 136 5.71 10.97 -10.68
N ALA A 137 6.16 9.85 -10.12
CA ALA A 137 7.57 9.59 -9.85
C ALA A 137 8.42 9.54 -11.15
N TRP A 138 7.83 9.02 -12.24
CA TRP A 138 8.49 9.02 -13.54
C TRP A 138 8.66 10.43 -14.12
N GLN A 139 7.72 11.34 -13.88
CA GLN A 139 7.77 12.72 -14.37
C GLN A 139 8.87 13.58 -13.71
N VAL A 140 9.24 13.27 -12.47
CA VAL A 140 10.25 14.03 -11.70
C VAL A 140 11.65 13.41 -11.75
N ARG A 141 11.82 12.30 -12.48
CA ARG A 141 13.10 11.62 -12.66
C ARG A 141 13.88 12.27 -13.80
#